data_3adacd11173a8e8034a0405d5a5a5aa8
#
_entry.id   3adacd11173a8e8034a0405d5a5a5aa8
#
_cell.length_a   1.000
_cell.length_b   1.000
_cell.length_c   1.000
_cell.angle_alpha   90.00
_cell.angle_beta   90.00
_cell.angle_gamma   90.00
#
_symmetry.space_group_name_H-M   'P 1'
#
loop_
_entity.id
_entity.type
_entity.pdbx_description
1 polymer ?
#
loop_
_entity_poly.entity_id
_entity_poly.type
_entity_poly.pdbx_seq_one_letter_code
_entity_poly.pdbx_strand_id
1 'polypeptide(L)'
;NESFLDTASLRSSVVSHAKTLGYTPSSPRAPKAVLNVELNNFGGLSSATIPVGFVFTTSLDDVTYQFVTTSEHTTLVNNGVLKFTDIPVYEGTYVTNRYTVDSQNLEQKFLLNSDRADTTTLLVDVFENSSATGSSTFTLAEDLTVVKSDTNNYFLQESIDGKFEVYFGDGITGKKLSD
;
A
#
# COMPACT_ATOMS: atom_id res chain seq x y z
N ASN A 1 24.81 -24.68 5.13
CA ASN A 1 23.76 -25.30 5.95
C ASN A 1 22.66 -24.23 6.20
N GLU A 2 21.47 -24.46 5.63
CA GLU A 2 20.36 -23.50 5.68
C GLU A 2 19.49 -23.65 6.95
N SER A 3 19.86 -24.57 7.87
CA SER A 3 19.06 -24.86 9.07
C SER A 3 19.24 -23.85 10.21
N PHE A 4 20.26 -23.02 10.16
CA PHE A 4 20.56 -22.01 11.18
C PHE A 4 20.73 -20.63 10.56
N LEU A 5 20.29 -19.60 11.26
CA LEU A 5 20.32 -18.21 10.77
C LEU A 5 21.75 -17.76 10.42
N ASP A 6 22.73 -18.10 11.26
CA ASP A 6 24.14 -17.69 11.09
C ASP A 6 24.82 -18.36 9.88
N THR A 7 24.28 -19.48 9.39
CA THR A 7 24.86 -20.25 8.27
C THR A 7 23.97 -20.26 7.04
N ALA A 8 22.78 -19.68 7.12
CA ALA A 8 21.87 -19.55 6.00
C ALA A 8 22.42 -18.53 4.99
N SER A 9 22.52 -18.93 3.72
CA SER A 9 23.02 -18.11 2.62
C SER A 9 21.94 -17.75 1.61
N LEU A 10 20.90 -18.56 1.53
CA LEU A 10 19.74 -18.28 0.67
C LEU A 10 18.79 -17.27 1.35
N ARG A 11 18.39 -16.24 0.62
CA ARG A 11 17.45 -15.23 1.13
C ARG A 11 16.16 -15.87 1.67
N SER A 12 15.61 -16.86 0.98
CA SER A 12 14.39 -17.57 1.43
C SER A 12 14.56 -18.25 2.78
N SER A 13 15.73 -18.84 3.05
CA SER A 13 16.03 -19.46 4.35
C SER A 13 16.15 -18.41 5.45
N VAL A 14 16.87 -17.32 5.19
CA VAL A 14 17.01 -16.19 6.12
C VAL A 14 15.64 -15.59 6.45
N VAL A 15 14.80 -15.36 5.45
CA VAL A 15 13.42 -14.85 5.63
C VAL A 15 12.57 -15.82 6.44
N SER A 16 12.69 -17.14 6.18
CA SER A 16 11.96 -18.16 6.95
C SER A 16 12.34 -18.15 8.43
N HIS A 17 13.62 -18.03 8.74
CA HIS A 17 14.09 -17.92 10.12
C HIS A 17 13.66 -16.61 10.77
N ALA A 18 13.72 -15.48 10.03
CA ALA A 18 13.29 -14.18 10.52
C ALA A 18 11.80 -14.16 10.88
N LYS A 19 10.95 -14.82 10.09
CA LYS A 19 9.51 -14.95 10.37
C LYS A 19 9.23 -15.64 11.71
N THR A 20 9.99 -16.66 12.08
CA THR A 20 9.81 -17.33 13.38
C THR A 20 10.17 -16.44 14.57
N LEU A 21 10.97 -15.39 14.31
CA LEU A 21 11.30 -14.34 15.29
C LEU A 21 10.35 -13.14 15.25
N GLY A 22 9.29 -13.20 14.41
CA GLY A 22 8.33 -12.11 14.25
C GLY A 22 8.82 -10.94 13.39
N TYR A 23 9.92 -11.12 12.64
CA TYR A 23 10.47 -10.08 11.78
C TYR A 23 9.89 -10.16 10.36
N THR A 24 9.39 -9.04 9.85
CA THR A 24 8.97 -8.90 8.45
C THR A 24 10.06 -8.14 7.68
N PRO A 25 10.63 -8.74 6.62
CA PRO A 25 11.61 -8.05 5.78
C PRO A 25 11.04 -6.78 5.15
N SER A 26 11.91 -5.80 4.93
CA SER A 26 11.52 -4.58 4.22
C SER A 26 11.35 -4.84 2.73
N SER A 27 10.31 -4.28 2.14
CA SER A 27 10.13 -4.25 0.68
C SER A 27 11.08 -3.26 0.01
N PRO A 28 11.27 -3.35 -1.32
CA PRO A 28 11.81 -2.25 -2.10
C PRO A 28 11.05 -0.95 -1.83
N ARG A 29 11.74 0.18 -1.92
CA ARG A 29 11.13 1.49 -1.73
C ARG A 29 11.21 2.31 -3.00
N ALA A 30 10.09 2.91 -3.39
CA ALA A 30 10.05 3.84 -4.50
C ALA A 30 10.71 5.17 -4.12
N PRO A 31 11.50 5.78 -5.02
CA PRO A 31 11.95 7.15 -4.85
C PRO A 31 10.77 8.10 -4.65
N LYS A 32 10.90 9.00 -3.69
CA LYS A 32 9.86 9.96 -3.33
C LYS A 32 10.26 11.36 -3.74
N ALA A 33 9.34 12.09 -4.34
CA ALA A 33 9.43 13.53 -4.55
C ALA A 33 8.26 14.26 -3.88
N VAL A 34 8.38 15.57 -3.69
CA VAL A 34 7.32 16.42 -3.16
C VAL A 34 7.07 17.53 -4.16
N LEU A 35 5.83 17.70 -4.59
CA LEU A 35 5.43 18.65 -5.61
C LEU A 35 4.56 19.77 -5.03
N ASN A 36 4.74 20.99 -5.56
CA ASN A 36 3.81 22.08 -5.43
C ASN A 36 3.17 22.32 -6.81
N VAL A 37 1.85 22.24 -6.89
CA VAL A 37 1.11 22.38 -8.15
C VAL A 37 0.17 23.58 -8.04
N GLU A 38 0.24 24.47 -9.02
CA GLU A 38 -0.59 25.66 -9.09
C GLU A 38 -1.39 25.64 -10.40
N LEU A 39 -2.69 25.77 -10.29
CA LEU A 39 -3.61 25.85 -11.42
C LEU A 39 -4.09 27.29 -11.61
N ASN A 40 -3.81 27.81 -12.82
CA ASN A 40 -4.29 29.08 -13.29
C ASN A 40 -5.33 28.89 -14.40
N ASN A 41 -6.28 29.79 -14.55
CA ASN A 41 -7.33 29.73 -15.58
C ASN A 41 -8.20 28.46 -15.54
N PHE A 42 -8.59 28.03 -14.36
CA PHE A 42 -9.36 26.81 -14.11
C PHE A 42 -10.88 26.92 -14.32
N GLY A 43 -11.35 27.92 -15.11
CA GLY A 43 -12.74 27.99 -15.56
C GLY A 43 -13.80 28.27 -14.48
N GLY A 44 -13.39 28.89 -13.34
CA GLY A 44 -14.32 29.24 -12.26
C GLY A 44 -14.67 28.10 -11.31
N LEU A 45 -13.90 27.02 -11.31
CA LEU A 45 -14.04 25.96 -10.30
C LEU A 45 -13.78 26.50 -8.89
N SER A 46 -14.52 26.03 -7.90
CA SER A 46 -14.32 26.38 -6.48
C SER A 46 -13.31 25.45 -5.78
N SER A 47 -13.07 24.30 -6.34
CA SER A 47 -12.15 23.28 -5.81
C SER A 47 -11.56 22.44 -6.93
N ALA A 48 -10.45 21.76 -6.63
CA ALA A 48 -9.88 20.73 -7.48
C ALA A 48 -9.34 19.58 -6.62
N THR A 49 -9.33 18.37 -7.19
CA THR A 49 -8.85 17.15 -6.52
C THR A 49 -7.86 16.45 -7.43
N ILE A 50 -6.71 16.09 -6.85
CA ILE A 50 -5.76 15.14 -7.44
C ILE A 50 -6.08 13.77 -6.84
N PRO A 51 -6.59 12.80 -7.61
CA PRO A 51 -6.96 11.48 -7.08
C PRO A 51 -5.74 10.61 -6.79
N VAL A 52 -5.95 9.51 -6.08
CA VAL A 52 -4.97 8.43 -5.95
C VAL A 52 -4.62 7.87 -7.33
N GLY A 53 -3.34 7.58 -7.56
CA GLY A 53 -2.84 7.06 -8.83
C GLY A 53 -2.72 8.10 -9.93
N PHE A 54 -2.86 9.40 -9.63
CA PHE A 54 -2.62 10.46 -10.61
C PHE A 54 -1.15 10.49 -11.02
N VAL A 55 -0.91 10.57 -12.34
CA VAL A 55 0.42 10.43 -12.92
C VAL A 55 1.03 11.78 -13.24
N PHE A 56 2.24 12.00 -12.75
CA PHE A 56 3.13 13.07 -13.17
C PHE A 56 4.31 12.47 -13.95
N THR A 57 4.71 13.10 -15.03
CA THR A 57 5.87 12.67 -15.82
C THR A 57 6.90 13.76 -15.94
N THR A 58 8.16 13.38 -15.97
CA THR A 58 9.28 14.26 -16.28
C THR A 58 10.30 13.52 -17.15
N SER A 59 11.11 14.25 -17.88
CA SER A 59 12.21 13.68 -18.67
C SER A 59 13.51 14.32 -18.27
N LEU A 60 14.53 13.48 -18.09
CA LEU A 60 15.91 13.89 -17.80
C LEU A 60 16.84 13.01 -18.63
N ASP A 61 17.75 13.62 -19.39
CA ASP A 61 18.73 12.91 -20.25
C ASP A 61 18.07 11.86 -21.17
N ASP A 62 16.98 12.24 -21.85
CA ASP A 62 16.17 11.40 -22.74
C ASP A 62 15.47 10.20 -22.04
N VAL A 63 15.53 10.11 -20.71
CA VAL A 63 14.80 9.11 -19.91
C VAL A 63 13.54 9.75 -19.34
N THR A 64 12.41 9.10 -19.55
CA THR A 64 11.12 9.53 -18.96
C THR A 64 10.90 8.83 -17.62
N TYR A 65 10.66 9.61 -16.59
CA TYR A 65 10.31 9.17 -15.25
C TYR A 65 8.84 9.42 -14.99
N GLN A 66 8.17 8.47 -14.34
CA GLN A 66 6.78 8.54 -13.97
C GLN A 66 6.66 8.49 -12.45
N PHE A 67 5.88 9.43 -11.90
CA PHE A 67 5.57 9.52 -10.48
C PHE A 67 4.05 9.47 -10.29
N VAL A 68 3.60 8.84 -9.21
CA VAL A 68 2.18 8.69 -8.90
C VAL A 68 1.86 9.13 -7.48
N THR A 69 0.64 9.65 -7.29
CA THR A 69 0.08 9.93 -5.96
C THR A 69 -0.42 8.65 -5.31
N THR A 70 -0.24 8.53 -4.00
CA THR A 70 -0.75 7.40 -3.18
C THR A 70 -1.90 7.80 -2.26
N SER A 71 -2.27 9.09 -2.26
CA SER A 71 -3.40 9.64 -1.52
C SER A 71 -4.13 10.68 -2.36
N GLU A 72 -5.40 10.92 -2.02
CA GLU A 72 -6.18 11.99 -2.61
C GLU A 72 -5.79 13.34 -1.96
N HIS A 73 -5.69 14.36 -2.80
CA HIS A 73 -5.42 15.74 -2.35
C HIS A 73 -6.45 16.68 -2.94
N THR A 74 -7.21 17.36 -2.09
CA THR A 74 -8.21 18.34 -2.50
C THR A 74 -7.81 19.73 -2.03
N THR A 75 -7.93 20.73 -2.90
CA THR A 75 -7.72 22.14 -2.57
C THR A 75 -8.93 22.98 -2.95
N LEU A 76 -9.14 24.06 -2.22
CA LEU A 76 -10.14 25.08 -2.52
C LEU A 76 -9.49 26.29 -3.17
N VAL A 77 -10.27 27.03 -3.96
CA VAL A 77 -9.79 28.28 -4.52
C VAL A 77 -9.49 29.29 -3.41
N ASN A 78 -8.32 29.91 -3.49
CA ASN A 78 -7.90 30.98 -2.61
C ASN A 78 -7.32 32.13 -3.45
N ASN A 79 -7.87 33.32 -3.33
CA ASN A 79 -7.48 34.50 -4.11
C ASN A 79 -7.42 34.27 -5.63
N GLY A 80 -8.35 33.47 -6.18
CA GLY A 80 -8.39 33.16 -7.61
C GLY A 80 -7.35 32.14 -8.09
N VAL A 81 -6.72 31.40 -7.18
CA VAL A 81 -5.73 30.37 -7.48
C VAL A 81 -6.12 29.08 -6.78
N LEU A 82 -5.95 27.93 -7.46
CA LEU A 82 -6.01 26.60 -6.86
C LEU A 82 -4.58 26.12 -6.68
N LYS A 83 -4.15 25.93 -5.43
CA LYS A 83 -2.77 25.57 -5.09
C LYS A 83 -2.73 24.31 -4.23
N PHE A 84 -2.01 23.32 -4.69
CA PHE A 84 -1.65 22.13 -3.93
C PHE A 84 -0.23 22.31 -3.43
N THR A 85 0.00 22.09 -2.14
CA THR A 85 1.31 22.19 -1.52
C THR A 85 1.71 20.86 -0.91
N ASP A 86 3.01 20.55 -1.00
CA ASP A 86 3.63 19.40 -0.36
C ASP A 86 3.00 18.04 -0.76
N ILE A 87 2.62 17.89 -2.04
CA ILE A 87 2.05 16.66 -2.58
C ILE A 87 3.16 15.59 -2.69
N PRO A 88 3.12 14.52 -1.89
CA PRO A 88 4.06 13.43 -2.03
C PRO A 88 3.72 12.60 -3.26
N VAL A 89 4.72 12.33 -4.08
CA VAL A 89 4.63 11.47 -5.26
C VAL A 89 5.74 10.43 -5.24
N TYR A 90 5.48 9.26 -5.77
CA TYR A 90 6.40 8.11 -5.75
C TYR A 90 6.68 7.65 -7.17
N GLU A 91 7.94 7.38 -7.48
CA GLU A 91 8.33 6.85 -8.79
C GLU A 91 7.74 5.45 -8.99
N GLY A 92 7.13 5.24 -10.15
CA GLY A 92 6.56 3.96 -10.53
C GLY A 92 5.12 4.05 -11.02
N THR A 93 4.42 2.92 -10.94
CA THR A 93 3.04 2.76 -11.40
C THR A 93 2.15 2.36 -10.24
N TYR A 94 1.02 3.03 -10.09
CA TYR A 94 -0.01 2.60 -9.15
C TYR A 94 -0.77 1.38 -9.70
N VAL A 95 -0.77 0.29 -8.95
CA VAL A 95 -1.41 -0.96 -9.34
C VAL A 95 -2.48 -1.34 -8.32
N THR A 96 -3.67 -1.67 -8.79
CA THR A 96 -4.76 -2.17 -7.95
C THR A 96 -4.91 -3.68 -8.14
N ASN A 97 -4.80 -4.44 -7.06
CA ASN A 97 -5.13 -5.86 -7.01
C ASN A 97 -6.50 -6.02 -6.33
N ARG A 98 -7.38 -6.83 -6.89
CA ARG A 98 -8.67 -7.16 -6.30
C ARG A 98 -8.76 -8.64 -6.01
N TYR A 99 -9.29 -8.97 -4.84
CA TYR A 99 -9.48 -10.33 -4.37
C TYR A 99 -10.87 -10.47 -3.76
N THR A 100 -11.40 -11.67 -3.84
CA THR A 100 -12.63 -12.04 -3.14
C THR A 100 -12.26 -12.83 -1.89
N VAL A 101 -12.89 -12.49 -0.78
CA VAL A 101 -12.73 -13.23 0.47
C VAL A 101 -13.47 -14.55 0.34
N ASP A 102 -12.86 -15.62 0.82
CA ASP A 102 -13.46 -16.94 1.00
C ASP A 102 -13.46 -17.27 2.50
N SER A 103 -14.59 -17.13 3.15
CA SER A 103 -14.73 -17.35 4.59
C SER A 103 -14.49 -18.79 5.03
N GLN A 104 -14.50 -19.74 4.08
CA GLN A 104 -14.15 -21.15 4.33
C GLN A 104 -12.63 -21.38 4.40
N ASN A 105 -11.85 -20.49 3.81
CA ASN A 105 -10.40 -20.54 3.87
C ASN A 105 -9.87 -19.67 5.01
N LEU A 106 -9.62 -20.27 6.16
CA LEU A 106 -9.16 -19.57 7.37
C LEU A 106 -7.72 -19.02 7.27
N GLU A 107 -6.95 -19.53 6.31
CA GLU A 107 -5.55 -19.13 6.10
C GLU A 107 -5.37 -18.34 4.79
N GLN A 108 -6.41 -17.69 4.32
CA GLN A 108 -6.38 -16.95 3.06
C GLN A 108 -5.35 -15.81 3.10
N LYS A 109 -4.51 -15.77 2.07
CA LYS A 109 -3.50 -14.73 1.86
C LYS A 109 -3.66 -14.14 0.47
N PHE A 110 -3.41 -12.85 0.37
CA PHE A 110 -3.60 -12.07 -0.84
C PHE A 110 -2.23 -11.59 -1.34
N LEU A 111 -1.77 -12.21 -2.42
CA LEU A 111 -0.44 -11.99 -2.97
C LEU A 111 -0.38 -10.66 -3.72
N LEU A 112 0.59 -9.81 -3.41
CA LEU A 112 0.93 -8.67 -4.25
C LEU A 112 1.70 -9.17 -5.48
N ASN A 113 1.16 -8.95 -6.68
CA ASN A 113 1.67 -9.55 -7.92
C ASN A 113 3.00 -8.95 -8.44
N SER A 114 3.68 -8.13 -7.64
CA SER A 114 4.98 -7.54 -7.96
C SER A 114 6.00 -7.84 -6.88
N ASP A 115 7.19 -8.27 -7.28
CA ASP A 115 8.37 -8.40 -6.43
C ASP A 115 9.02 -7.03 -6.11
N ARG A 116 8.58 -5.97 -6.79
CA ARG A 116 9.01 -4.58 -6.61
C ARG A 116 7.95 -3.70 -5.94
N ALA A 117 6.94 -4.31 -5.32
CA ALA A 117 5.92 -3.54 -4.61
C ALA A 117 6.53 -2.80 -3.42
N ASP A 118 6.34 -1.47 -3.37
CA ASP A 118 6.64 -0.68 -2.18
C ASP A 118 5.48 -0.83 -1.18
N THR A 119 5.67 -1.69 -0.19
CA THR A 119 4.62 -1.97 0.82
C THR A 119 4.38 -0.82 1.77
N THR A 120 5.25 0.20 1.80
CA THR A 120 5.05 1.39 2.65
C THR A 120 4.01 2.35 2.08
N THR A 121 3.66 2.20 0.80
CA THR A 121 2.62 2.96 0.12
C THR A 121 1.35 2.14 -0.10
N LEU A 122 1.27 0.92 0.46
CA LEU A 122 0.15 0.02 0.29
C LEU A 122 -1.12 0.59 0.95
N LEU A 123 -2.19 0.62 0.16
CA LEU A 123 -3.54 0.93 0.62
C LEU A 123 -4.36 -0.36 0.57
N VAL A 124 -5.05 -0.67 1.67
CA VAL A 124 -5.89 -1.86 1.78
C VAL A 124 -7.31 -1.44 2.14
N ASP A 125 -8.22 -1.61 1.19
CA ASP A 125 -9.63 -1.33 1.35
C ASP A 125 -10.45 -2.61 1.23
N VAL A 126 -11.36 -2.79 2.16
CA VAL A 126 -12.28 -3.94 2.21
C VAL A 126 -13.69 -3.45 1.96
N PHE A 127 -14.35 -4.04 0.97
CA PHE A 127 -15.75 -3.81 0.62
C PHE A 127 -16.61 -4.93 1.21
N GLU A 128 -17.78 -4.62 1.72
CA GLU A 128 -18.71 -5.63 2.29
C GLU A 128 -19.22 -6.62 1.24
N ASN A 129 -19.33 -6.17 0.00
CA ASN A 129 -19.73 -7.00 -1.14
C ASN A 129 -19.30 -6.34 -2.45
N SER A 130 -19.46 -7.06 -3.56
CA SER A 130 -19.04 -6.60 -4.90
C SER A 130 -19.79 -5.36 -5.43
N SER A 131 -20.94 -5.03 -4.84
CA SER A 131 -21.80 -3.89 -5.23
C SER A 131 -21.67 -2.72 -4.26
N ALA A 132 -20.91 -2.86 -3.18
CA ALA A 132 -20.72 -1.81 -2.20
C ALA A 132 -19.96 -0.63 -2.81
N THR A 133 -20.45 0.59 -2.57
CA THR A 133 -19.81 1.85 -3.03
C THR A 133 -18.85 2.42 -1.99
N GLY A 134 -18.94 1.95 -0.75
CA GLY A 134 -18.03 2.33 0.35
C GLY A 134 -17.13 1.18 0.77
N SER A 135 -15.95 1.50 1.24
CA SER A 135 -14.97 0.58 1.78
C SER A 135 -14.62 0.91 3.23
N SER A 136 -14.09 -0.08 3.93
CA SER A 136 -13.38 0.12 5.19
C SER A 136 -11.88 0.05 4.91
N THR A 137 -11.15 1.12 5.22
CA THR A 137 -9.69 1.13 5.11
C THR A 137 -9.07 0.36 6.28
N PHE A 138 -8.13 -0.51 5.97
CA PHE A 138 -7.36 -1.29 6.93
C PHE A 138 -5.94 -0.76 7.01
N THR A 139 -5.33 -0.80 8.19
CA THR A 139 -3.98 -0.32 8.44
C THR A 139 -3.05 -1.48 8.80
N LEU A 140 -1.77 -1.34 8.49
CA LEU A 140 -0.77 -2.35 8.86
C LEU A 140 -0.68 -2.47 10.39
N ALA A 141 -0.76 -3.70 10.89
CA ALA A 141 -0.52 -4.00 12.29
C ALA A 141 1.00 -3.98 12.57
N GLU A 142 1.50 -2.87 13.10
CA GLU A 142 2.91 -2.73 13.47
C GLU A 142 3.21 -3.31 14.86
N ASP A 143 2.24 -3.23 15.77
CA ASP A 143 2.34 -3.74 17.13
C ASP A 143 1.14 -4.64 17.45
N LEU A 144 1.41 -5.93 17.61
CA LEU A 144 0.39 -6.95 17.92
C LEU A 144 -0.26 -6.76 19.29
N THR A 145 0.40 -6.08 20.22
CA THR A 145 -0.10 -5.91 21.60
C THR A 145 -1.29 -4.96 21.68
N VAL A 146 -1.47 -4.09 20.67
CA VAL A 146 -2.57 -3.12 20.60
C VAL A 146 -3.70 -3.54 19.67
N VAL A 147 -3.51 -4.63 18.91
CA VAL A 147 -4.53 -5.13 17.97
C VAL A 147 -5.63 -5.85 18.75
N LYS A 148 -6.88 -5.39 18.56
CA LYS A 148 -8.08 -5.98 19.14
C LYS A 148 -8.86 -6.76 18.08
N SER A 149 -9.79 -7.60 18.52
CA SER A 149 -10.62 -8.45 17.67
C SER A 149 -11.48 -7.72 16.63
N ASP A 150 -11.73 -6.43 16.81
CA ASP A 150 -12.58 -5.58 15.97
C ASP A 150 -11.80 -4.51 15.19
N THR A 151 -10.48 -4.42 15.36
CA THR A 151 -9.68 -3.42 14.67
C THR A 151 -9.45 -3.78 13.21
N ASN A 152 -9.61 -2.79 12.32
CA ASN A 152 -9.37 -2.92 10.90
C ASN A 152 -7.86 -2.93 10.61
N ASN A 153 -7.22 -4.04 10.94
CA ASN A 153 -5.80 -4.23 10.68
C ASN A 153 -5.57 -5.34 9.64
N TYR A 154 -4.52 -5.17 8.85
CA TYR A 154 -3.95 -6.23 8.05
C TYR A 154 -2.52 -6.52 8.50
N PHE A 155 -2.05 -7.69 8.15
CA PHE A 155 -0.70 -8.15 8.39
C PHE A 155 0.01 -8.35 7.06
N LEU A 156 1.33 -8.25 7.08
CA LEU A 156 2.17 -8.35 5.91
C LEU A 156 3.26 -9.39 6.14
N GLN A 157 3.49 -10.24 5.16
CA GLN A 157 4.63 -11.14 5.17
C GLN A 157 5.22 -11.29 3.77
N GLU A 158 6.49 -11.66 3.70
CA GLU A 158 7.13 -12.02 2.43
C GLU A 158 6.87 -13.50 2.10
N SER A 159 6.47 -13.80 0.87
CA SER A 159 6.34 -15.14 0.32
C SER A 159 7.70 -15.72 -0.07
N ILE A 160 7.74 -17.02 -0.40
CA ILE A 160 8.98 -17.74 -0.77
C ILE A 160 9.65 -17.16 -2.02
N ASP A 161 8.84 -16.60 -2.93
CA ASP A 161 9.29 -16.01 -4.21
C ASP A 161 9.68 -14.52 -4.10
N GLY A 162 9.77 -13.98 -2.89
CA GLY A 162 10.17 -12.60 -2.63
C GLY A 162 9.07 -11.55 -2.82
N LYS A 163 7.85 -11.98 -3.17
CA LYS A 163 6.66 -11.12 -3.19
C LYS A 163 6.08 -10.99 -1.80
N PHE A 164 5.26 -9.97 -1.60
CA PHE A 164 4.56 -9.78 -0.34
C PHE A 164 3.13 -10.30 -0.42
N GLU A 165 2.62 -10.79 0.70
CA GLU A 165 1.23 -11.22 0.87
C GLU A 165 0.62 -10.50 2.07
N VAL A 166 -0.62 -10.06 1.86
CA VAL A 166 -1.48 -9.48 2.89
C VAL A 166 -2.37 -10.57 3.47
N TYR A 167 -2.56 -10.58 4.77
CA TYR A 167 -3.55 -11.41 5.44
C TYR A 167 -4.24 -10.63 6.57
N PHE A 168 -5.37 -11.15 7.04
CA PHE A 168 -6.22 -10.45 8.01
C PHE A 168 -6.33 -11.22 9.31
N GLY A 169 -6.95 -10.59 10.29
CA GLY A 169 -7.16 -11.19 11.60
C GLY A 169 -8.14 -12.36 11.58
N ASP A 170 -8.08 -13.14 12.64
CA ASP A 170 -8.92 -14.33 12.87
C ASP A 170 -10.18 -14.04 13.71
N GLY A 171 -10.36 -12.77 14.12
CA GLY A 171 -11.44 -12.34 15.04
C GLY A 171 -11.02 -12.37 16.51
N ILE A 172 -9.78 -12.76 16.81
CA ILE A 172 -9.13 -12.64 18.13
C ILE A 172 -8.04 -11.56 18.02
N THR A 173 -7.14 -11.71 17.05
CA THR A 173 -6.09 -10.75 16.74
C THR A 173 -6.46 -10.07 15.42
N GLY A 174 -7.13 -8.93 15.50
CA GLY A 174 -7.64 -8.21 14.34
C GLY A 174 -8.97 -8.72 13.81
N LYS A 175 -9.65 -7.88 13.06
CA LYS A 175 -10.97 -8.18 12.49
C LYS A 175 -10.87 -9.31 11.46
N LYS A 176 -11.72 -10.34 11.64
CA LYS A 176 -11.90 -11.39 10.64
C LYS A 176 -12.77 -10.86 9.50
N LEU A 177 -12.38 -11.15 8.26
CA LEU A 177 -13.20 -10.87 7.08
C LEU A 177 -14.31 -11.91 6.94
N SER A 178 -15.43 -11.47 6.38
CA SER A 178 -16.58 -12.32 5.97
C SER A 178 -16.86 -12.10 4.49
N ASP A 179 -17.43 -13.10 3.83
CA ASP A 179 -17.97 -13.04 2.47
C ASP A 179 -19.32 -12.31 2.43
#